data_a9646a486857d751cd43f275e3196822
#
_entry.id   a9646a486857d751cd43f275e3196822
#
_cell.length_a   1.000
_cell.length_b   1.000
_cell.length_c   1.000
_cell.angle_alpha   90.00
_cell.angle_beta   90.00
_cell.angle_gamma   90.00
#
_symmetry.space_group_name_H-M   'P 1'
#
loop_
_entity.id
_entity.type
_entity.pdbx_description
1 polymer ?
#
loop_
_entity_poly.entity_id
_entity_poly.type
_entity_poly.pdbx_seq_one_letter_code
_entity_poly.pdbx_strand_id
1 'polypeptide(L)'
;PPFKPDEALARLKRDLRDAGLSERAGAFERRGVAIAKAEVDGALLQAATVRRPSRSSPEWQTFSLKTSADVRNFVTGLKAKLADWGDRDD
;
A
#
# COMPACT_ATOMS: atom_id res chain seq x y z
N PRO A 1 19.76 -8.89 10.06
CA PRO A 1 20.26 -7.78 9.25
C PRO A 1 19.37 -6.55 9.45
N PRO A 2 19.96 -5.34 9.31
CA PRO A 2 19.18 -4.13 9.50
C PRO A 2 18.13 -3.96 8.41
N PHE A 3 17.03 -3.34 8.77
CA PHE A 3 15.97 -3.04 7.82
C PHE A 3 16.45 -1.97 6.84
N LYS A 4 16.29 -2.24 5.54
CA LYS A 4 16.68 -1.32 4.47
C LYS A 4 15.43 -0.75 3.82
N PRO A 5 15.02 0.47 4.16
CA PRO A 5 13.77 1.03 3.66
C PRO A 5 13.73 1.17 2.14
N ASP A 6 14.84 1.52 1.49
CA ASP A 6 14.87 1.65 0.03
C ASP A 6 14.54 0.32 -0.66
N GLU A 7 15.16 -0.76 -0.20
CA GLU A 7 14.91 -2.09 -0.75
C GLU A 7 13.51 -2.57 -0.42
N ALA A 8 13.06 -2.29 0.80
CA ALA A 8 11.72 -2.65 1.24
C ALA A 8 10.65 -1.92 0.42
N LEU A 9 10.88 -0.65 0.10
CA LEU A 9 9.97 0.11 -0.72
C LEU A 9 9.87 -0.46 -2.13
N ALA A 10 11.00 -0.81 -2.75
CA ALA A 10 11.00 -1.42 -4.07
C ALA A 10 10.23 -2.73 -4.09
N ARG A 11 10.40 -3.54 -3.06
CA ARG A 11 9.70 -4.82 -2.93
C ARG A 11 8.20 -4.60 -2.71
N LEU A 12 7.86 -3.62 -1.87
CA LEU A 12 6.46 -3.27 -1.61
C LEU A 12 5.76 -2.83 -2.89
N LYS A 13 6.41 -1.97 -3.68
CA LYS A 13 5.87 -1.50 -4.95
C LYS A 13 5.62 -2.66 -5.91
N ARG A 14 6.56 -3.60 -5.99
CA ARG A 14 6.41 -4.77 -6.84
C ARG A 14 5.22 -5.63 -6.38
N ASP A 15 5.12 -5.87 -5.07
CA ASP A 15 4.03 -6.66 -4.52
C ASP A 15 2.67 -6.02 -4.80
N LEU A 16 2.58 -4.70 -4.70
CA LEU A 16 1.34 -3.99 -4.97
C LEU A 16 0.97 -4.05 -6.46
N ARG A 17 1.97 -3.96 -7.35
CA ARG A 17 1.71 -4.13 -8.78
C ARG A 17 1.24 -5.55 -9.10
N ASP A 18 1.84 -6.55 -8.46
CA ASP A 18 1.44 -7.95 -8.62
C ASP A 18 0.02 -8.17 -8.11
N ALA A 19 -0.44 -7.36 -7.16
CA ALA A 19 -1.80 -7.43 -6.64
C ALA A 19 -2.82 -6.74 -7.55
N GLY A 20 -2.38 -6.17 -8.68
CA GLY A 20 -3.26 -5.56 -9.65
C GLY A 20 -3.38 -4.05 -9.55
N LEU A 21 -2.54 -3.41 -8.74
CA LEU A 21 -2.54 -1.96 -8.60
C LEU A 21 -1.59 -1.31 -9.59
N SER A 22 -1.91 -0.10 -10.02
CA SER A 22 -1.08 0.69 -10.92
C SER A 22 -0.50 1.88 -10.17
N GLU A 23 0.80 2.12 -10.35
CA GLU A 23 1.45 3.26 -9.72
C GLU A 23 1.25 4.51 -10.57
N ARG A 24 0.79 5.59 -9.93
CA ARG A 24 0.60 6.87 -10.59
C ARG A 24 0.82 7.98 -9.58
N ALA A 25 1.75 8.90 -9.90
CA ALA A 25 2.06 10.06 -9.07
C ALA A 25 2.40 9.70 -7.61
N GLY A 26 3.11 8.58 -7.43
CA GLY A 26 3.53 8.14 -6.10
C GLY A 26 2.48 7.36 -5.32
N ALA A 27 1.31 7.17 -5.89
CA ALA A 27 0.24 6.41 -5.25
C ALA A 27 -0.11 5.19 -6.09
N PHE A 28 -0.66 4.17 -5.44
CA PHE A 28 -1.13 2.98 -6.13
C PHE A 28 -2.65 3.07 -6.27
N GLU A 29 -3.13 2.86 -7.49
CA GLU A 29 -4.52 3.03 -7.85
C GLU A 29 -5.13 1.75 -8.35
N ARG A 30 -6.43 1.64 -8.16
CA ARG A 30 -7.25 0.58 -8.74
C ARG A 30 -8.48 1.21 -9.34
N ARG A 31 -8.65 1.02 -10.66
CA ARG A 31 -9.77 1.60 -11.42
C ARG A 31 -9.84 3.13 -11.28
N GLY A 32 -8.67 3.78 -11.26
CA GLY A 32 -8.60 5.23 -11.17
C GLY A 32 -8.78 5.80 -9.78
N VAL A 33 -8.90 4.96 -8.75
CA VAL A 33 -9.07 5.39 -7.36
C VAL A 33 -7.80 5.06 -6.59
N ALA A 34 -7.22 6.06 -5.93
CA ALA A 34 -6.01 5.86 -5.12
C ALA A 34 -6.33 4.96 -3.92
N ILE A 35 -5.55 3.90 -3.75
CA ILE A 35 -5.79 2.88 -2.72
C ILE A 35 -4.71 2.90 -1.66
N ALA A 36 -3.44 3.07 -2.08
CA ALA A 36 -2.31 3.00 -1.17
C ALA A 36 -1.20 3.91 -1.64
N LYS A 37 -0.31 4.26 -0.73
CA LYS A 37 0.91 5.00 -1.06
C LYS A 37 1.98 4.63 -0.04
N ALA A 38 3.25 4.83 -0.41
CA ALA A 38 4.37 4.53 0.46
C ALA A 38 5.56 5.40 0.10
N GLU A 39 6.36 5.75 1.10
CA GLU A 39 7.57 6.52 0.90
C GLU A 39 8.59 6.17 1.98
N VAL A 40 9.86 6.43 1.69
CA VAL A 40 10.93 6.27 2.67
C VAL A 40 10.96 7.50 3.58
N ASP A 41 11.03 7.24 4.88
CA ASP A 41 11.14 8.30 5.89
C ASP A 41 12.24 7.90 6.87
N GLY A 42 13.46 8.41 6.61
CA GLY A 42 14.61 8.07 7.43
C GLY A 42 14.94 6.59 7.36
N ALA A 43 14.85 5.90 8.48
CA ALA A 43 15.19 4.49 8.58
C ALA A 43 13.97 3.57 8.45
N LEU A 44 12.81 4.12 8.12
CA LEU A 44 11.57 3.34 8.02
C LEU A 44 10.77 3.73 6.77
N LEU A 45 9.68 3.00 6.53
CA LEU A 45 8.72 3.35 5.48
C LEU A 45 7.47 3.93 6.12
N GLN A 46 6.99 5.02 5.54
CA GLN A 46 5.65 5.52 5.84
C GLN A 46 4.74 5.03 4.73
N ALA A 47 3.76 4.23 5.09
CA ALA A 47 2.80 3.70 4.14
C ALA A 47 1.40 4.09 4.56
N ALA A 48 0.52 4.24 3.59
CA ALA A 48 -0.86 4.58 3.89
C ALA A 48 -1.78 3.80 2.95
N THR A 49 -2.96 3.49 3.45
CA THR A 49 -4.00 2.88 2.64
C THR A 49 -5.33 3.49 3.03
N VAL A 50 -6.28 3.49 2.10
CA VAL A 50 -7.61 4.02 2.39
C VAL A 50 -8.44 2.97 3.13
N ARG A 51 -9.35 3.43 3.99
CA ARG A 51 -10.27 2.52 4.67
C ARG A 51 -11.22 1.87 3.69
N ARG A 52 -11.63 2.63 2.67
CA ARG A 52 -12.45 2.12 1.57
C ARG A 52 -12.22 3.01 0.35
N PRO A 53 -12.41 2.48 -0.86
CA PRO A 53 -12.22 3.29 -2.06
C PRO A 53 -13.18 4.48 -2.08
N SER A 54 -12.65 5.66 -2.39
CA SER A 54 -13.44 6.86 -2.51
C SER A 54 -12.76 7.81 -3.50
N ARG A 55 -13.52 8.35 -4.42
CA ARG A 55 -13.01 9.32 -5.38
C ARG A 55 -13.04 10.74 -4.85
N SER A 56 -13.90 11.01 -3.88
CA SER A 56 -14.13 12.37 -3.40
C SER A 56 -13.51 12.64 -2.03
N SER A 57 -13.52 11.66 -1.13
CA SER A 57 -13.07 11.86 0.26
C SER A 57 -12.38 10.61 0.79
N PRO A 58 -11.18 10.30 0.27
CA PRO A 58 -10.47 9.13 0.78
C PRO A 58 -10.02 9.36 2.23
N GLU A 59 -10.26 8.37 3.08
CA GLU A 59 -9.77 8.37 4.45
C GLU A 59 -8.50 7.55 4.52
N TRP A 60 -7.37 8.21 4.72
CA TRP A 60 -6.07 7.56 4.75
C TRP A 60 -5.74 7.08 6.16
N GLN A 61 -5.27 5.82 6.24
CA GLN A 61 -4.66 5.28 7.45
C GLN A 61 -3.18 5.15 7.20
N THR A 62 -2.37 5.77 8.06
CA THR A 62 -0.92 5.76 7.92
C THR A 62 -0.31 4.71 8.82
N PHE A 63 0.70 4.01 8.30
CA PHE A 63 1.42 2.97 9.02
C PHE A 63 2.92 3.24 8.92
N SER A 64 3.63 3.03 10.02
CA SER A 64 5.08 3.09 10.04
C SER A 64 5.62 1.66 9.94
N LEU A 65 6.33 1.36 8.88
CA LEU A 65 6.86 0.03 8.61
C LEU A 65 8.34 0.03 8.94
N LYS A 66 8.71 -0.66 10.01
CA LYS A 66 10.06 -0.65 10.56
C LYS A 66 10.82 -1.94 10.32
N THR A 67 10.13 -3.01 9.96
CA THR A 67 10.73 -4.32 9.75
C THR A 67 10.16 -4.98 8.50
N SER A 68 10.83 -6.02 8.03
CA SER A 68 10.34 -6.80 6.89
C SER A 68 9.00 -7.46 7.21
N ALA A 69 8.80 -7.85 8.47
CA ALA A 69 7.52 -8.42 8.89
C ALA A 69 6.40 -7.38 8.80
N ASP A 70 6.69 -6.13 9.17
CA ASP A 70 5.72 -5.04 9.06
C ASP A 70 5.28 -4.83 7.61
N VAL A 71 6.23 -4.83 6.68
CA VAL A 71 5.96 -4.68 5.25
C VAL A 71 5.08 -5.83 4.77
N ARG A 72 5.41 -7.05 5.14
CA ARG A 72 4.65 -8.23 4.75
C ARG A 72 3.22 -8.16 5.27
N ASN A 73 3.07 -7.77 6.54
CA ASN A 73 1.76 -7.65 7.16
C ASN A 73 0.92 -6.57 6.48
N PHE A 74 1.54 -5.45 6.12
CA PHE A 74 0.85 -4.39 5.40
C PHE A 74 0.33 -4.90 4.05
N VAL A 75 1.17 -5.58 3.28
CA VAL A 75 0.79 -6.12 1.97
C VAL A 75 -0.33 -7.15 2.12
N THR A 76 -0.20 -8.06 3.09
CA THR A 76 -1.21 -9.09 3.34
C THR A 76 -2.56 -8.47 3.68
N GLY A 77 -2.55 -7.45 4.56
CA GLY A 77 -3.77 -6.74 4.94
C GLY A 77 -4.40 -6.01 3.75
N LEU A 78 -3.57 -5.40 2.92
CA LEU A 78 -4.06 -4.69 1.74
C LEU A 78 -4.66 -5.65 0.72
N LYS A 79 -4.03 -6.81 0.50
CA LYS A 79 -4.58 -7.83 -0.40
C LYS A 79 -5.94 -8.33 0.08
N ALA A 80 -6.10 -8.48 1.39
CA ALA A 80 -7.38 -8.88 1.97
C ALA A 80 -8.45 -7.82 1.72
N LYS A 81 -8.10 -6.54 1.87
CA LYS A 81 -9.02 -5.44 1.58
C LYS A 81 -9.39 -5.41 0.10
N LEU A 82 -8.42 -5.62 -0.79
CA LEU A 82 -8.68 -5.62 -2.23
C LEU A 82 -9.64 -6.74 -2.61
N ALA A 83 -9.49 -7.91 -2.00
CA ALA A 83 -10.41 -9.02 -2.24
C ALA A 83 -11.82 -8.68 -1.77
N ASP A 84 -11.96 -8.06 -0.59
CA ASP A 84 -13.25 -7.65 -0.05
C ASP A 84 -13.91 -6.60 -0.95
N TRP A 85 -13.14 -5.60 -1.36
CA TRP A 85 -13.66 -4.54 -2.25
C TRP A 85 -14.03 -5.09 -3.64
N GLY A 86 -13.27 -6.06 -4.13
CA GLY A 86 -13.59 -6.71 -5.39
C GLY A 86 -14.92 -7.42 -5.39
N ASP A 87 -15.24 -8.06 -4.27
CA ASP A 87 -16.51 -8.75 -4.11
C ASP A 87 -17.70 -7.79 -4.06
N ARG A 88 -17.47 -6.57 -3.58
CA ARG A 88 -18.52 -5.57 -3.43
C ARG A 88 -18.64 -4.63 -4.62
N ASP A 89 -17.65 -4.64 -5.47
CA ASP A 89 -17.53 -3.67 -6.56
C ASP A 89 -18.12 -4.24 -7.84
N ASP A 90 -19.39 -4.34 -7.86
CA ASP A 90 -20.13 -4.85 -9.02
C ASP A 90 -20.51 -3.74 -9.99
#